data_2fd99f3e0371ef09d7cbd52dab45e246
#
_entry.id   2fd99f3e0371ef09d7cbd52dab45e246
#
_cell.length_a   1.000
_cell.length_b   1.000
_cell.length_c   1.000
_cell.angle_alpha   90.00
_cell.angle_beta   90.00
_cell.angle_gamma   90.00
#
_symmetry.space_group_name_H-M   'P 1'
#
loop_
_entity.id
_entity.type
_entity.pdbx_description
1 polymer ?
#
loop_
_entity_poly.entity_id
_entity_poly.type
_entity_poly.pdbx_seq_one_letter_code
_entity_poly.pdbx_strand_id
1 'polypeptide(L)'
;MKRRIRCAAVIAVLILLAQLLGCEQRKETATVPQQNRSTYQGTIVAMGDSLTAGFGVIENDAYPAQLERKLQAAGFHWKVVNAGISGETSSGALSRVNWVLKLKPDIVILETGANDGLRGINPRVTQRNIDETLRILKENHVLVVLGGMRMVRNLGSEYTDAFHAIYPRLAQEHDVLLIPFFLQGVAGESSLNQKDGIHPTAEGYRIITEAIYPYVLQAIKKHQG
;
A
#
# COMPACT_ATOMS: atom_id res chain seq x y z
N MET A 1 67.82 58.17 -13.15
CA MET A 1 67.03 57.38 -12.17
C MET A 1 65.50 57.51 -12.29
N LYS A 2 64.90 58.66 -12.62
CA LYS A 2 63.46 58.92 -12.63
C LYS A 2 62.65 58.22 -13.78
N ARG A 3 63.30 57.81 -14.89
CA ARG A 3 62.62 57.17 -16.03
C ARG A 3 62.37 55.65 -15.83
N ARG A 4 63.23 54.95 -15.10
CA ARG A 4 63.08 53.49 -14.83
C ARG A 4 61.99 53.17 -13.85
N ILE A 5 61.71 54.09 -12.91
CA ILE A 5 60.65 53.92 -11.90
C ILE A 5 59.24 54.04 -12.52
N ARG A 6 59.05 54.86 -13.56
CA ARG A 6 57.76 55.03 -14.23
C ARG A 6 57.33 53.81 -15.06
N CYS A 7 58.28 53.11 -15.67
CA CYS A 7 57.98 51.90 -16.42
C CYS A 7 57.60 50.72 -15.50
N ALA A 8 58.26 50.60 -14.34
CA ALA A 8 57.93 49.53 -13.41
C ALA A 8 56.53 49.69 -12.79
N ALA A 9 56.11 50.95 -12.50
CA ALA A 9 54.78 51.20 -11.98
C ALA A 9 53.64 50.97 -12.96
N VAL A 10 53.87 51.25 -14.26
CA VAL A 10 52.87 50.97 -15.34
C VAL A 10 52.72 49.48 -15.61
N ILE A 11 53.79 48.70 -15.55
CA ILE A 11 53.77 47.25 -15.74
C ILE A 11 53.04 46.58 -14.54
N ALA A 12 53.27 47.04 -13.29
CA ALA A 12 52.59 46.51 -12.13
C ALA A 12 51.07 46.79 -12.12
N VAL A 13 50.61 47.94 -12.63
CA VAL A 13 49.19 48.27 -12.78
C VAL A 13 48.53 47.45 -13.88
N LEU A 14 49.21 47.14 -14.99
CA LEU A 14 48.69 46.32 -16.06
C LEU A 14 48.57 44.84 -15.64
N ILE A 15 49.46 44.32 -14.81
CA ILE A 15 49.37 42.97 -14.25
C ILE A 15 48.21 42.85 -13.24
N LEU A 16 47.98 43.92 -12.46
CA LEU A 16 46.86 43.91 -11.49
C LEU A 16 45.47 43.98 -12.17
N LEU A 17 45.37 44.67 -13.33
CA LEU A 17 44.15 44.78 -14.11
C LEU A 17 43.88 43.46 -14.90
N ALA A 18 44.88 42.68 -15.25
CA ALA A 18 44.71 41.38 -15.94
C ALA A 18 44.17 40.27 -14.99
N GLN A 19 44.33 40.44 -13.65
CA GLN A 19 43.82 39.47 -12.69
C GLN A 19 42.33 39.69 -12.32
N LEU A 20 41.73 40.82 -12.74
CA LEU A 20 40.31 41.09 -12.53
C LEU A 20 39.38 40.61 -13.65
N LEU A 21 39.94 40.10 -14.78
CA LEU A 21 39.19 39.66 -15.95
C LEU A 21 39.12 38.14 -16.11
N GLY A 22 39.52 37.35 -15.12
CA GLY A 22 39.68 35.92 -15.27
C GLY A 22 38.98 35.10 -14.16
N CYS A 23 37.69 35.29 -13.91
CA CYS A 23 36.89 34.31 -13.19
C CYS A 23 35.38 34.49 -13.50
N GLU A 24 35.07 34.33 -14.78
CA GLU A 24 33.68 33.94 -15.12
C GLU A 24 33.59 32.43 -14.89
N GLN A 25 33.35 32.05 -13.64
CA GLN A 25 32.94 30.71 -13.30
C GLN A 25 31.60 30.43 -14.00
N ARG A 26 31.73 29.75 -15.16
CA ARG A 26 30.62 29.08 -15.81
C ARG A 26 29.99 28.17 -14.74
N LYS A 27 28.91 28.64 -14.11
CA LYS A 27 28.00 27.78 -13.30
C LYS A 27 27.47 26.75 -14.29
N GLU A 28 28.15 25.62 -14.39
CA GLU A 28 27.48 24.42 -14.84
C GLU A 28 26.30 24.20 -13.90
N THR A 29 25.14 24.62 -14.35
CA THR A 29 23.87 24.16 -13.78
C THR A 29 23.88 22.66 -14.00
N ALA A 30 24.34 21.90 -13.00
CA ALA A 30 24.09 20.49 -12.92
C ALA A 30 22.56 20.37 -13.01
N THR A 31 22.07 19.98 -14.17
CA THR A 31 20.71 19.50 -14.34
C THR A 31 20.61 18.27 -13.45
N VAL A 32 20.10 18.48 -12.23
CA VAL A 32 19.63 17.37 -11.38
C VAL A 32 18.72 16.55 -12.30
N PRO A 33 19.00 15.24 -12.49
CA PRO A 33 18.12 14.41 -13.30
C PRO A 33 16.73 14.60 -12.72
N GLN A 34 15.80 15.14 -13.51
CA GLN A 34 14.40 15.15 -13.14
C GLN A 34 14.05 13.68 -12.89
N GLN A 35 13.99 13.30 -11.61
CA GLN A 35 13.43 12.02 -11.22
C GLN A 35 12.08 11.96 -11.93
N ASN A 36 11.98 11.06 -12.91
CA ASN A 36 10.72 10.74 -13.56
C ASN A 36 9.75 10.44 -12.42
N ARG A 37 8.95 11.44 -12.03
CA ARG A 37 7.80 11.20 -11.18
C ARG A 37 6.93 10.28 -12.01
N SER A 38 6.99 8.99 -11.72
CA SER A 38 5.97 8.08 -12.24
C SER A 38 4.65 8.66 -11.75
N THR A 39 3.91 9.25 -12.68
CA THR A 39 2.60 9.79 -12.37
C THR A 39 1.70 8.58 -12.18
N TYR A 40 1.52 8.18 -10.93
CA TYR A 40 0.53 7.16 -10.61
C TYR A 40 -0.85 7.66 -11.02
N GLN A 41 -1.65 6.75 -11.58
CA GLN A 41 -3.05 6.98 -11.97
C GLN A 41 -3.98 7.05 -10.75
N GLY A 42 -3.55 6.48 -9.63
CA GLY A 42 -4.27 6.48 -8.37
C GLY A 42 -3.53 5.72 -7.27
N THR A 43 -4.13 5.70 -6.09
CA THR A 43 -3.59 5.07 -4.89
C THR A 43 -4.55 3.99 -4.37
N ILE A 44 -4.03 2.78 -4.24
CA ILE A 44 -4.68 1.68 -3.53
C ILE A 44 -4.05 1.60 -2.14
N VAL A 45 -4.84 1.62 -1.09
CA VAL A 45 -4.36 1.34 0.27
C VAL A 45 -4.80 -0.06 0.66
N ALA A 46 -3.84 -0.93 0.91
CA ALA A 46 -4.05 -2.25 1.47
C ALA A 46 -4.14 -2.12 3.00
N MET A 47 -5.35 -2.09 3.53
CA MET A 47 -5.65 -1.97 4.96
C MET A 47 -6.00 -3.34 5.52
N GLY A 48 -5.25 -3.80 6.52
CA GLY A 48 -5.48 -5.12 7.09
C GLY A 48 -4.55 -5.46 8.24
N ASP A 49 -4.51 -6.74 8.58
CA ASP A 49 -3.72 -7.25 9.70
C ASP A 49 -2.33 -7.80 9.28
N SER A 50 -1.88 -8.88 9.89
CA SER A 50 -0.60 -9.53 9.58
C SER A 50 -0.54 -10.10 8.16
N LEU A 51 -1.68 -10.48 7.59
CA LEU A 51 -1.76 -10.95 6.21
C LEU A 51 -1.46 -9.83 5.21
N THR A 52 -1.88 -8.62 5.53
CA THR A 52 -1.58 -7.42 4.74
C THR A 52 -0.17 -6.90 5.02
N ALA A 53 0.24 -6.88 6.29
CA ALA A 53 1.60 -6.46 6.69
C ALA A 53 2.72 -7.30 6.06
N GLY A 54 2.43 -8.56 5.69
CA GLY A 54 3.43 -9.49 5.18
C GLY A 54 4.26 -10.11 6.31
N PHE A 55 3.59 -10.52 7.40
CA PHE A 55 4.30 -11.11 8.54
C PHE A 55 5.15 -12.29 8.13
N GLY A 56 6.43 -12.25 8.53
CA GLY A 56 7.39 -13.34 8.31
C GLY A 56 7.98 -13.43 6.90
N VAL A 57 7.65 -12.51 5.98
CA VAL A 57 8.29 -12.35 4.67
C VAL A 57 8.93 -10.97 4.54
N ILE A 58 9.82 -10.79 3.58
CA ILE A 58 10.34 -9.45 3.24
C ILE A 58 9.24 -8.62 2.57
N GLU A 59 9.33 -7.30 2.66
CA GLU A 59 8.32 -6.37 2.15
C GLU A 59 7.94 -6.64 0.69
N ASN A 60 8.94 -6.92 -0.15
CA ASN A 60 8.73 -7.22 -1.57
C ASN A 60 7.93 -8.50 -1.83
N ASP A 61 7.85 -9.41 -0.89
CA ASP A 61 7.12 -10.68 -1.00
C ASP A 61 5.72 -10.60 -0.40
N ALA A 62 5.40 -9.54 0.34
CA ALA A 62 4.03 -9.27 0.79
C ALA A 62 3.11 -8.95 -0.41
N TYR A 63 1.83 -9.33 -0.30
CA TYR A 63 0.90 -9.17 -1.43
C TYR A 63 0.75 -7.72 -1.93
N PRO A 64 0.81 -6.66 -1.10
CA PRO A 64 0.68 -5.30 -1.62
C PRO A 64 1.78 -4.94 -2.61
N ALA A 65 3.04 -5.30 -2.30
CA ALA A 65 4.17 -5.07 -3.19
C ALA A 65 4.11 -5.94 -4.46
N GLN A 66 3.67 -7.20 -4.33
CA GLN A 66 3.47 -8.08 -5.48
C GLN A 66 2.34 -7.57 -6.39
N LEU A 67 1.25 -7.08 -5.80
CA LEU A 67 0.12 -6.49 -6.52
C LEU A 67 0.54 -5.23 -7.31
N GLU A 68 1.31 -4.34 -6.69
CA GLU A 68 1.83 -3.15 -7.38
C GLU A 68 2.63 -3.54 -8.61
N ARG A 69 3.60 -4.45 -8.46
CA ARG A 69 4.41 -4.94 -9.59
C ARG A 69 3.55 -5.56 -10.70
N LYS A 70 2.54 -6.35 -10.30
CA LYS A 70 1.64 -7.01 -11.26
C LYS A 70 0.79 -6.00 -12.03
N LEU A 71 0.26 -4.99 -11.34
CA LEU A 71 -0.47 -3.88 -11.97
C LEU A 71 0.41 -3.12 -12.95
N GLN A 72 1.62 -2.76 -12.54
CA GLN A 72 2.59 -2.04 -13.39
C GLN A 72 2.97 -2.85 -14.64
N ALA A 73 3.23 -4.16 -14.48
CA ALA A 73 3.52 -5.06 -15.59
C ALA A 73 2.36 -5.17 -16.60
N ALA A 74 1.12 -4.99 -16.13
CA ALA A 74 -0.08 -4.95 -16.97
C ALA A 74 -0.42 -3.54 -17.51
N GLY A 75 0.43 -2.54 -17.28
CA GLY A 75 0.24 -1.16 -17.77
C GLY A 75 -0.64 -0.29 -16.87
N PHE A 76 -1.03 -0.76 -15.69
CA PHE A 76 -1.77 0.02 -14.69
C PHE A 76 -0.79 0.65 -13.70
N HIS A 77 -0.52 1.94 -13.85
CA HIS A 77 0.40 2.68 -12.97
C HIS A 77 -0.28 3.13 -11.69
N TRP A 78 -0.61 2.19 -10.83
CA TRP A 78 -1.24 2.42 -9.52
C TRP A 78 -0.22 2.22 -8.40
N LYS A 79 -0.24 3.13 -7.41
CA LYS A 79 0.53 2.96 -6.18
C LYS A 79 -0.23 2.04 -5.24
N VAL A 80 0.45 1.05 -4.64
CA VAL A 80 -0.14 0.22 -3.59
C VAL A 80 0.60 0.48 -2.28
N VAL A 81 -0.12 1.05 -1.31
CA VAL A 81 0.41 1.37 0.02
C VAL A 81 0.05 0.24 0.98
N ASN A 82 1.06 -0.38 1.57
CA ASN A 82 0.85 -1.36 2.64
C ASN A 82 0.52 -0.61 3.95
N ALA A 83 -0.69 -0.80 4.44
CA ALA A 83 -1.20 -0.30 5.71
C ALA A 83 -1.65 -1.45 6.62
N GLY A 84 -0.95 -2.58 6.59
CA GLY A 84 -1.18 -3.73 7.46
C GLY A 84 -0.58 -3.52 8.86
N ILE A 85 -1.28 -3.97 9.89
CA ILE A 85 -0.80 -3.97 11.28
C ILE A 85 -0.99 -5.37 11.88
N SER A 86 0.13 -6.07 12.12
CA SER A 86 0.08 -7.44 12.64
C SER A 86 -0.69 -7.54 13.96
N GLY A 87 -1.60 -8.52 14.05
CA GLY A 87 -2.42 -8.77 15.22
C GLY A 87 -3.65 -7.85 15.34
N GLU A 88 -3.89 -6.97 14.37
CA GLU A 88 -5.02 -6.05 14.39
C GLU A 88 -6.37 -6.79 14.27
N THR A 89 -7.33 -6.38 15.08
CA THR A 89 -8.73 -6.81 15.00
C THR A 89 -9.57 -5.82 14.18
N SER A 90 -10.81 -6.16 13.88
CA SER A 90 -11.76 -5.25 13.25
C SER A 90 -11.95 -3.94 14.03
N SER A 91 -11.86 -3.99 15.37
CA SER A 91 -11.90 -2.80 16.23
C SER A 91 -10.66 -1.90 16.03
N GLY A 92 -9.48 -2.50 15.88
CA GLY A 92 -8.25 -1.78 15.54
C GLY A 92 -8.35 -1.11 14.17
N ALA A 93 -8.82 -1.85 13.17
CA ALA A 93 -9.06 -1.33 11.83
C ALA A 93 -10.00 -0.12 11.84
N LEU A 94 -11.16 -0.23 12.51
CA LEU A 94 -12.10 0.88 12.65
C LEU A 94 -11.45 2.10 13.32
N SER A 95 -10.67 1.89 14.38
CA SER A 95 -10.07 3.00 15.14
C SER A 95 -9.12 3.88 14.31
N ARG A 96 -8.52 3.32 13.24
CA ARG A 96 -7.56 4.03 12.39
C ARG A 96 -8.06 4.34 10.97
N VAL A 97 -9.31 4.11 10.63
CA VAL A 97 -9.83 4.38 9.29
C VAL A 97 -9.58 5.83 8.86
N ASN A 98 -9.73 6.80 9.78
CA ASN A 98 -9.43 8.20 9.51
C ASN A 98 -7.94 8.48 9.23
N TRP A 99 -7.03 7.67 9.75
CA TRP A 99 -5.62 7.74 9.39
C TRP A 99 -5.41 7.20 7.97
N VAL A 100 -6.06 6.10 7.61
CA VAL A 100 -6.04 5.55 6.25
C VAL A 100 -6.53 6.57 5.23
N LEU A 101 -7.58 7.33 5.52
CA LEU A 101 -8.09 8.39 4.65
C LEU A 101 -7.07 9.52 4.40
N LYS A 102 -6.15 9.79 5.35
CA LYS A 102 -5.05 10.76 5.13
C LYS A 102 -4.05 10.32 4.06
N LEU A 103 -3.99 9.04 3.73
CA LEU A 103 -3.20 8.52 2.62
C LEU A 103 -3.84 8.81 1.25
N LYS A 104 -5.04 9.41 1.24
CA LYS A 104 -5.82 9.75 0.04
C LYS A 104 -6.04 8.56 -0.89
N PRO A 105 -6.63 7.46 -0.39
CA PRO A 105 -6.89 6.30 -1.21
C PRO A 105 -8.02 6.58 -2.21
N ASP A 106 -7.85 6.14 -3.45
CA ASP A 106 -8.93 6.00 -4.42
C ASP A 106 -9.63 4.65 -4.21
N ILE A 107 -8.86 3.63 -3.83
CA ILE A 107 -9.33 2.28 -3.56
C ILE A 107 -8.73 1.81 -2.23
N VAL A 108 -9.54 1.15 -1.39
CA VAL A 108 -9.08 0.40 -0.21
C VAL A 108 -9.35 -1.08 -0.42
N ILE A 109 -8.31 -1.90 -0.29
CA ILE A 109 -8.48 -3.34 -0.06
C ILE A 109 -8.59 -3.50 1.45
N LEU A 110 -9.79 -3.84 1.95
CA LEU A 110 -10.04 -4.03 3.37
C LEU A 110 -10.00 -5.53 3.69
N GLU A 111 -8.90 -5.96 4.31
CA GLU A 111 -8.68 -7.31 4.82
C GLU A 111 -8.65 -7.22 6.35
N THR A 112 -9.66 -7.75 7.06
CA THR A 112 -9.74 -7.65 8.52
C THR A 112 -10.67 -8.71 9.10
N GLY A 113 -10.55 -8.96 10.40
CA GLY A 113 -11.41 -9.86 11.17
C GLY A 113 -10.79 -11.24 11.42
N ALA A 114 -9.69 -11.63 10.77
CA ALA A 114 -9.04 -12.91 11.07
C ALA A 114 -8.68 -13.02 12.56
N ASN A 115 -8.11 -11.96 13.13
CA ASN A 115 -7.77 -11.92 14.57
C ASN A 115 -8.98 -11.92 15.48
N ASP A 116 -10.12 -11.37 15.05
CA ASP A 116 -11.38 -11.49 15.77
C ASP A 116 -11.79 -12.95 15.88
N GLY A 117 -11.77 -13.65 14.74
CA GLY A 117 -12.09 -15.07 14.69
C GLY A 117 -11.14 -15.92 15.54
N LEU A 118 -9.84 -15.72 15.42
CA LEU A 118 -8.83 -16.46 16.20
C LEU A 118 -8.96 -16.24 17.71
N ARG A 119 -9.47 -15.09 18.13
CA ARG A 119 -9.70 -14.74 19.55
C ARG A 119 -11.12 -15.05 20.04
N GLY A 120 -11.97 -15.63 19.20
CA GLY A 120 -13.35 -15.94 19.55
C GLY A 120 -14.22 -14.71 19.86
N ILE A 121 -13.88 -13.55 19.27
CA ILE A 121 -14.69 -12.32 19.44
C ILE A 121 -16.05 -12.56 18.81
N ASN A 122 -17.11 -12.12 19.49
CA ASN A 122 -18.48 -12.29 18.99
C ASN A 122 -18.63 -11.75 17.55
N PRO A 123 -19.11 -12.55 16.60
CA PRO A 123 -19.23 -12.14 15.19
C PRO A 123 -20.04 -10.86 14.97
N ARG A 124 -21.00 -10.56 15.85
CA ARG A 124 -21.75 -9.29 15.79
C ARG A 124 -20.88 -8.06 16.06
N VAL A 125 -19.80 -8.20 16.86
CA VAL A 125 -18.84 -7.10 17.09
C VAL A 125 -18.02 -6.89 15.83
N THR A 126 -17.46 -7.95 15.26
CA THR A 126 -16.73 -7.92 14.00
C THR A 126 -17.57 -7.30 12.88
N GLN A 127 -18.83 -7.75 12.77
CA GLN A 127 -19.75 -7.22 11.76
C GLN A 127 -19.94 -5.71 11.92
N ARG A 128 -20.26 -5.20 13.13
CA ARG A 128 -20.46 -3.77 13.36
C ARG A 128 -19.21 -2.94 13.03
N ASN A 129 -18.03 -3.44 13.38
CA ASN A 129 -16.79 -2.73 13.13
C ASN A 129 -16.48 -2.64 11.62
N ILE A 130 -16.70 -3.73 10.88
CA ILE A 130 -16.50 -3.74 9.41
C ILE A 130 -17.56 -2.86 8.76
N ASP A 131 -18.82 -2.95 9.15
CA ASP A 131 -19.93 -2.13 8.68
C ASP A 131 -19.61 -0.64 8.81
N GLU A 132 -19.21 -0.21 9.99
CA GLU A 132 -18.84 1.19 10.25
C GLU A 132 -17.59 1.62 9.47
N THR A 133 -16.60 0.74 9.32
CA THR A 133 -15.41 1.01 8.49
C THR A 133 -15.81 1.23 7.03
N LEU A 134 -16.67 0.37 6.49
CA LEU A 134 -17.19 0.49 5.12
C LEU A 134 -17.98 1.79 4.93
N ARG A 135 -18.84 2.12 5.90
CA ARG A 135 -19.63 3.36 5.89
C ARG A 135 -18.70 4.58 5.79
N ILE A 136 -17.69 4.67 6.67
CA ILE A 136 -16.75 5.80 6.68
C ILE A 136 -15.98 5.90 5.37
N LEU A 137 -15.48 4.80 4.83
CA LEU A 137 -14.75 4.80 3.55
C LEU A 137 -15.65 5.27 2.40
N LYS A 138 -16.88 4.78 2.31
CA LYS A 138 -17.84 5.17 1.27
C LYS A 138 -18.27 6.64 1.36
N GLU A 139 -18.51 7.16 2.56
CA GLU A 139 -18.81 8.58 2.78
C GLU A 139 -17.68 9.51 2.32
N ASN A 140 -16.46 8.99 2.28
CA ASN A 140 -15.28 9.68 1.74
C ASN A 140 -15.00 9.32 0.27
N HIS A 141 -15.98 8.73 -0.44
CA HIS A 141 -15.90 8.41 -1.87
C HIS A 141 -14.79 7.42 -2.25
N VAL A 142 -14.37 6.58 -1.30
CA VAL A 142 -13.36 5.54 -1.51
C VAL A 142 -14.03 4.27 -2.04
N LEU A 143 -13.54 3.71 -3.14
CA LEU A 143 -13.96 2.39 -3.58
C LEU A 143 -13.36 1.31 -2.68
N VAL A 144 -14.17 0.32 -2.30
CA VAL A 144 -13.71 -0.74 -1.41
C VAL A 144 -13.76 -2.10 -2.09
N VAL A 145 -12.68 -2.85 -1.91
CA VAL A 145 -12.59 -4.29 -2.20
C VAL A 145 -12.50 -4.99 -0.84
N LEU A 146 -13.58 -5.63 -0.41
CA LEU A 146 -13.65 -6.31 0.88
C LEU A 146 -13.11 -7.73 0.76
N GLY A 147 -12.10 -8.06 1.56
CA GLY A 147 -11.53 -9.41 1.67
C GLY A 147 -12.36 -10.28 2.63
N GLY A 148 -13.08 -11.27 2.11
CA GLY A 148 -13.83 -12.21 2.92
C GLY A 148 -12.91 -13.16 3.70
N MET A 149 -13.26 -13.46 4.94
CA MET A 149 -12.54 -14.39 5.83
C MET A 149 -13.40 -15.57 6.24
N ARG A 150 -12.74 -16.69 6.54
CA ARG A 150 -13.36 -17.91 7.07
C ARG A 150 -12.57 -18.37 8.28
N MET A 151 -13.30 -18.93 9.25
CA MET A 151 -12.68 -19.52 10.45
C MET A 151 -12.66 -21.03 10.39
N VAL A 152 -11.70 -21.62 11.09
CA VAL A 152 -11.58 -23.06 11.28
C VAL A 152 -12.76 -23.58 12.11
N ARG A 153 -13.21 -24.82 11.81
CA ARG A 153 -14.42 -25.40 12.38
C ARG A 153 -14.36 -25.74 13.88
N ASN A 154 -13.17 -25.66 14.49
CA ASN A 154 -12.98 -25.95 15.92
C ASN A 154 -13.73 -24.98 16.88
N LEU A 155 -14.23 -23.84 16.36
CA LEU A 155 -15.03 -22.87 17.12
C LEU A 155 -16.55 -23.20 17.11
N GLY A 156 -16.94 -24.31 16.50
CA GLY A 156 -18.33 -24.71 16.34
C GLY A 156 -19.00 -24.11 15.09
N SER A 157 -20.00 -24.82 14.55
CA SER A 157 -20.67 -24.40 13.31
C SER A 157 -21.42 -23.08 13.46
N GLU A 158 -22.11 -22.88 14.58
CA GLU A 158 -22.84 -21.62 14.84
C GLU A 158 -21.93 -20.40 14.73
N TYR A 159 -20.75 -20.44 15.37
CA TYR A 159 -19.79 -19.36 15.30
C TYR A 159 -19.22 -19.17 13.88
N THR A 160 -18.76 -20.25 13.27
CA THR A 160 -18.10 -20.18 11.96
C THR A 160 -19.05 -19.75 10.85
N ASP A 161 -20.32 -20.19 10.88
CA ASP A 161 -21.32 -19.79 9.91
C ASP A 161 -21.73 -18.32 10.11
N ALA A 162 -21.92 -17.88 11.36
CA ALA A 162 -22.19 -16.47 11.68
C ALA A 162 -21.04 -15.57 11.24
N PHE A 163 -19.78 -16.00 11.46
CA PHE A 163 -18.60 -15.25 11.05
C PHE A 163 -18.47 -15.17 9.52
N HIS A 164 -18.64 -16.29 8.82
CA HIS A 164 -18.56 -16.32 7.37
C HIS A 164 -19.63 -15.46 6.68
N ALA A 165 -20.84 -15.40 7.26
CA ALA A 165 -21.95 -14.63 6.72
C ALA A 165 -21.75 -13.10 6.78
N ILE A 166 -20.80 -12.59 7.58
CA ILE A 166 -20.52 -11.15 7.73
C ILE A 166 -20.18 -10.52 6.38
N TYR A 167 -19.21 -11.10 5.68
CA TYR A 167 -18.61 -10.47 4.50
C TYR A 167 -19.54 -10.38 3.29
N PRO A 168 -20.23 -11.46 2.86
CA PRO A 168 -21.16 -11.37 1.73
C PRO A 168 -22.35 -10.46 2.04
N ARG A 169 -22.83 -10.47 3.29
CA ARG A 169 -23.90 -9.59 3.73
C ARG A 169 -23.50 -8.11 3.66
N LEU A 170 -22.36 -7.74 4.25
CA LEU A 170 -21.89 -6.36 4.24
C LEU A 170 -21.49 -5.89 2.83
N ALA A 171 -20.93 -6.77 2.01
CA ALA A 171 -20.63 -6.45 0.61
C ALA A 171 -21.90 -6.10 -0.18
N GLN A 172 -22.98 -6.82 0.05
CA GLN A 172 -24.28 -6.53 -0.57
C GLN A 172 -24.90 -5.25 -0.01
N GLU A 173 -24.91 -5.06 1.32
CA GLU A 173 -25.50 -3.89 1.99
C GLU A 173 -24.81 -2.58 1.58
N HIS A 174 -23.48 -2.63 1.40
CA HIS A 174 -22.68 -1.46 1.01
C HIS A 174 -22.41 -1.34 -0.49
N ASP A 175 -22.86 -2.28 -1.33
CA ASP A 175 -22.52 -2.33 -2.76
C ASP A 175 -21.00 -2.20 -3.01
N VAL A 176 -20.21 -3.04 -2.33
CA VAL A 176 -18.75 -3.09 -2.49
C VAL A 176 -18.32 -4.40 -3.13
N LEU A 177 -17.14 -4.39 -3.77
CA LEU A 177 -16.57 -5.61 -4.34
C LEU A 177 -16.16 -6.57 -3.24
N LEU A 178 -16.51 -7.83 -3.39
CA LEU A 178 -16.16 -8.89 -2.45
C LEU A 178 -15.18 -9.88 -3.06
N ILE A 179 -14.04 -10.08 -2.41
CA ILE A 179 -13.21 -11.27 -2.58
C ILE A 179 -13.83 -12.35 -1.69
N PRO A 180 -14.41 -13.43 -2.20
CA PRO A 180 -15.21 -14.38 -1.39
C PRO A 180 -14.41 -15.05 -0.27
N PHE A 181 -13.12 -15.30 -0.51
CA PHE A 181 -12.19 -15.77 0.51
C PHE A 181 -10.77 -15.30 0.18
N PHE A 182 -10.22 -14.45 1.04
CA PHE A 182 -8.92 -13.80 0.82
C PHE A 182 -7.76 -14.80 0.71
N LEU A 183 -7.79 -15.87 1.49
CA LEU A 183 -6.79 -16.93 1.50
C LEU A 183 -7.12 -18.13 0.57
N GLN A 184 -7.92 -17.90 -0.46
CA GLN A 184 -8.31 -18.94 -1.40
C GLN A 184 -7.07 -19.58 -2.06
N GLY A 185 -6.98 -20.92 -1.98
CA GLY A 185 -5.87 -21.71 -2.54
C GLY A 185 -4.61 -21.72 -1.67
N VAL A 186 -4.63 -21.05 -0.49
CA VAL A 186 -3.48 -20.99 0.43
C VAL A 186 -3.82 -21.53 1.81
N ALA A 187 -5.00 -21.20 2.34
CA ALA A 187 -5.41 -21.67 3.66
C ALA A 187 -5.40 -23.19 3.76
N GLY A 188 -4.69 -23.72 4.75
CA GLY A 188 -4.59 -25.18 5.00
C GLY A 188 -3.52 -25.90 4.17
N GLU A 189 -2.88 -25.23 3.21
CA GLU A 189 -1.80 -25.82 2.40
C GLU A 189 -0.45 -25.59 3.10
N SER A 190 0.11 -26.62 3.70
CA SER A 190 1.32 -26.51 4.53
C SER A 190 2.55 -25.97 3.78
N SER A 191 2.66 -26.22 2.48
CA SER A 191 3.73 -25.72 1.61
C SER A 191 3.62 -24.22 1.32
N LEU A 192 2.42 -23.64 1.47
CA LEU A 192 2.11 -22.27 1.18
C LEU A 192 1.98 -21.37 2.43
N ASN A 193 2.05 -22.02 3.61
CA ASN A 193 2.01 -21.35 4.90
C ASN A 193 3.31 -21.56 5.69
N GLN A 194 3.63 -20.62 6.54
CA GLN A 194 4.74 -20.70 7.48
C GLN A 194 4.46 -21.80 8.50
N LYS A 195 5.44 -22.09 9.37
CA LYS A 195 5.36 -23.17 10.38
C LYS A 195 4.18 -23.01 11.34
N ASP A 196 3.66 -21.79 11.49
CA ASP A 196 2.48 -21.51 12.33
C ASP A 196 1.15 -21.94 11.69
N GLY A 197 1.16 -22.28 10.38
CA GLY A 197 -0.03 -22.70 9.64
C GLY A 197 -1.06 -21.60 9.34
N ILE A 198 -0.72 -20.33 9.67
CA ILE A 198 -1.63 -19.18 9.57
C ILE A 198 -1.15 -18.18 8.54
N HIS A 199 0.16 -17.85 8.57
CA HIS A 199 0.75 -16.84 7.73
C HIS A 199 1.30 -17.42 6.43
N PRO A 200 0.99 -16.82 5.27
CA PRO A 200 1.50 -17.30 3.99
C PRO A 200 3.02 -17.19 3.87
N THR A 201 3.63 -18.10 3.11
CA THR A 201 4.99 -17.93 2.60
C THR A 201 5.00 -16.91 1.44
N ALA A 202 6.17 -16.53 0.93
CA ALA A 202 6.30 -15.70 -0.27
C ALA A 202 5.49 -16.24 -1.45
N GLU A 203 5.52 -17.58 -1.65
CA GLU A 203 4.73 -18.26 -2.69
C GLU A 203 3.22 -18.22 -2.38
N GLY A 204 2.83 -18.39 -1.11
CA GLY A 204 1.44 -18.22 -0.67
C GLY A 204 0.92 -16.81 -0.99
N TYR A 205 1.72 -15.77 -0.74
CA TYR A 205 1.37 -14.39 -1.10
C TYR A 205 1.27 -14.18 -2.61
N ARG A 206 2.08 -14.87 -3.41
CA ARG A 206 1.96 -14.84 -4.86
C ARG A 206 0.60 -15.38 -5.31
N ILE A 207 0.16 -16.50 -4.76
CA ILE A 207 -1.15 -17.10 -5.07
C ILE A 207 -2.30 -16.18 -4.63
N ILE A 208 -2.20 -15.58 -3.42
CA ILE A 208 -3.17 -14.57 -2.96
C ILE A 208 -3.25 -13.42 -3.95
N THR A 209 -2.09 -12.90 -4.38
CA THR A 209 -2.05 -11.78 -5.34
C THR A 209 -2.76 -12.12 -6.64
N GLU A 210 -2.54 -13.34 -7.18
CA GLU A 210 -3.26 -13.81 -8.37
C GLU A 210 -4.77 -13.88 -8.14
N ALA A 211 -5.20 -14.40 -6.98
CA ALA A 211 -6.62 -14.57 -6.64
C ALA A 211 -7.35 -13.23 -6.46
N ILE A 212 -6.71 -12.21 -5.86
CA ILE A 212 -7.34 -10.91 -5.61
C ILE A 212 -7.27 -9.96 -6.82
N TYR A 213 -6.31 -10.16 -7.72
CA TYR A 213 -6.04 -9.28 -8.85
C TYR A 213 -7.27 -8.96 -9.71
N PRO A 214 -8.14 -9.91 -10.09
CA PRO A 214 -9.35 -9.62 -10.89
C PRO A 214 -10.29 -8.61 -10.22
N TYR A 215 -10.44 -8.69 -8.89
CA TYR A 215 -11.30 -7.80 -8.12
C TYR A 215 -10.71 -6.38 -8.06
N VAL A 216 -9.39 -6.28 -7.91
CA VAL A 216 -8.69 -5.00 -7.95
C VAL A 216 -8.78 -4.36 -9.33
N LEU A 217 -8.63 -5.12 -10.41
CA LEU A 217 -8.86 -4.60 -11.76
C LEU A 217 -10.29 -4.10 -11.97
N GLN A 218 -11.28 -4.80 -11.40
CA GLN A 218 -12.66 -4.35 -11.47
C GLN A 218 -12.85 -3.01 -10.73
N ALA A 219 -12.22 -2.84 -9.55
CA ALA A 219 -12.24 -1.59 -8.82
C ALA A 219 -11.58 -0.46 -9.61
N ILE A 220 -10.41 -0.70 -10.22
CA ILE A 220 -9.71 0.27 -11.07
C ILE A 220 -10.60 0.71 -12.24
N LYS A 221 -11.23 -0.22 -12.94
CA LYS A 221 -12.14 0.08 -14.05
C LYS A 221 -13.35 0.91 -13.58
N LYS A 222 -13.93 0.57 -12.41
CA LYS A 222 -15.05 1.32 -11.82
C LYS A 222 -14.63 2.74 -11.39
N HIS A 223 -13.36 2.95 -11.03
CA HIS A 223 -12.83 4.27 -10.69
C HIS A 223 -12.61 5.16 -11.93
N GLN A 224 -12.31 4.56 -13.08
CA GLN A 224 -12.00 5.27 -14.32
C GLN A 224 -13.23 5.58 -15.20
N GLY A 225 -14.38 4.96 -14.95
CA GLY A 225 -15.63 5.12 -15.70
C GLY A 225 -16.64 5.97 -14.98
#